data_ee12d41ff86ffbe23a1a064b0282aa89
#
_entry.id   ee12d41ff86ffbe23a1a064b0282aa89
#
_cell.length_a   1.000
_cell.length_b   1.000
_cell.length_c   1.000
_cell.angle_alpha   90.00
_cell.angle_beta   90.00
_cell.angle_gamma   90.00
#
_symmetry.space_group_name_H-M   'P 1'
#
loop_
_entity.id
_entity.type
_entity.pdbx_description
1 polymer ?
#
loop_
_entity_poly.entity_id
_entity_poly.type
_entity_poly.pdbx_seq_one_letter_code
_entity_poly.pdbx_strand_id
1 'polypeptide(L)'
;MPIDWGATGDFWSGIGTILGAGALIYAAKIGKGAISDFRLQKVAGREIDVAEQVLTAAYRARDAIEGMRGRFMPAGELEAAEKQLKELGLTVDGMPDADKSAHIQRGVFYRRAEFFKDDFNAVFDAIAPARVFFGAECVDSLRAFPKARNYMLSSADMLPMMSHSNSPEDQELQVKIRRDLYGKWRDEDEDGIGQSVINAMTALENQLLPIVRSTKND
;
A
#
# COMPACT_ATOMS: atom_id res chain seq x y z
N MET A 1 88.05 -11.44 14.42
CA MET A 1 86.65 -11.77 14.92
C MET A 1 85.81 -12.00 13.71
N PRO A 2 85.30 -13.23 13.47
CA PRO A 2 84.35 -13.43 12.38
C PRO A 2 82.99 -12.85 12.76
N ILE A 3 82.41 -12.09 11.86
CA ILE A 3 81.06 -11.56 12.01
C ILE A 3 80.10 -12.75 11.79
N ASP A 4 79.32 -13.05 12.84
CA ASP A 4 78.27 -14.14 12.75
C ASP A 4 77.07 -13.65 11.98
N TRP A 5 77.00 -13.97 10.69
CA TRP A 5 75.95 -13.60 9.77
C TRP A 5 74.65 -14.32 10.06
N GLY A 6 74.65 -15.38 10.89
CA GLY A 6 73.43 -16.13 11.29
C GLY A 6 72.54 -15.27 12.22
N ALA A 7 73.14 -14.62 13.19
CA ALA A 7 72.40 -13.80 14.18
C ALA A 7 71.73 -12.56 13.55
N THR A 8 72.28 -12.03 12.46
CA THR A 8 71.66 -10.91 11.74
C THR A 8 70.45 -11.39 10.87
N GLY A 9 70.49 -12.58 10.34
CA GLY A 9 69.38 -13.16 9.58
C GLY A 9 68.12 -13.40 10.46
N ASP A 10 68.32 -13.95 11.64
CA ASP A 10 67.22 -14.20 12.61
C ASP A 10 66.56 -12.91 13.12
N PHE A 11 67.38 -11.86 13.33
CA PHE A 11 66.87 -10.57 13.72
C PHE A 11 65.95 -9.92 12.66
N TRP A 12 66.38 -9.94 11.39
CA TRP A 12 65.56 -9.42 10.29
C TRP A 12 64.32 -10.27 10.01
N SER A 13 64.37 -11.59 10.19
CA SER A 13 63.25 -12.50 10.09
C SER A 13 62.17 -12.18 11.19
N GLY A 14 62.63 -11.92 12.43
CA GLY A 14 61.78 -11.54 13.54
C GLY A 14 61.03 -10.22 13.29
N ILE A 15 61.74 -9.20 12.77
CA ILE A 15 61.11 -7.92 12.43
C ILE A 15 60.08 -8.09 11.31
N GLY A 16 60.40 -8.87 10.28
CA GLY A 16 59.45 -9.16 9.18
C GLY A 16 58.17 -9.82 9.67
N THR A 17 58.30 -10.76 10.62
CA THR A 17 57.13 -11.45 11.21
C THR A 17 56.24 -10.49 12.03
N ILE A 18 56.85 -9.59 12.84
CA ILE A 18 56.09 -8.61 13.62
C ILE A 18 55.35 -7.61 12.72
N LEU A 19 56.01 -7.11 11.68
CA LEU A 19 55.40 -6.19 10.71
C LEU A 19 54.30 -6.89 9.92
N GLY A 20 54.49 -8.15 9.53
CA GLY A 20 53.45 -8.96 8.85
C GLY A 20 52.23 -9.21 9.73
N ALA A 21 52.46 -9.55 11.01
CA ALA A 21 51.36 -9.72 11.97
C ALA A 21 50.59 -8.42 12.21
N GLY A 22 51.32 -7.28 12.35
CA GLY A 22 50.68 -5.96 12.49
C GLY A 22 49.85 -5.57 11.27
N ALA A 23 50.34 -5.84 10.04
CA ALA A 23 49.58 -5.59 8.81
C ALA A 23 48.33 -6.44 8.70
N LEU A 24 48.36 -7.72 9.11
CA LEU A 24 47.20 -8.60 9.15
C LEU A 24 46.13 -8.14 10.14
N ILE A 25 46.55 -7.71 11.34
CA ILE A 25 45.62 -7.18 12.35
C ILE A 25 44.96 -5.89 11.85
N TYR A 26 45.75 -5.00 11.22
CA TYR A 26 45.25 -3.76 10.64
C TYR A 26 44.27 -4.02 9.49
N ALA A 27 44.61 -4.93 8.58
CA ALA A 27 43.72 -5.35 7.48
C ALA A 27 42.43 -5.99 7.99
N ALA A 28 42.51 -6.83 9.04
CA ALA A 28 41.31 -7.44 9.65
C ALA A 28 40.40 -6.38 10.31
N LYS A 29 40.98 -5.35 10.94
CA LYS A 29 40.20 -4.24 11.54
C LYS A 29 39.51 -3.39 10.48
N ILE A 30 40.19 -3.05 9.39
CA ILE A 30 39.57 -2.33 8.25
C ILE A 30 38.48 -3.19 7.58
N GLY A 31 38.77 -4.46 7.34
CA GLY A 31 37.80 -5.39 6.72
C GLY A 31 36.51 -5.54 7.55
N LYS A 32 36.64 -5.61 8.88
CA LYS A 32 35.49 -5.65 9.79
C LYS A 32 34.65 -4.36 9.72
N GLY A 33 35.28 -3.19 9.64
CA GLY A 33 34.60 -1.91 9.45
C GLY A 33 33.85 -1.86 8.11
N ALA A 34 34.55 -2.19 7.01
CA ALA A 34 33.96 -2.19 5.68
C ALA A 34 32.74 -3.15 5.53
N ILE A 35 32.78 -4.32 6.20
CA ILE A 35 31.65 -5.26 6.20
C ILE A 35 30.46 -4.69 6.98
N SER A 36 30.69 -4.01 8.11
CA SER A 36 29.61 -3.39 8.88
C SER A 36 28.94 -2.25 8.10
N ASP A 37 29.74 -1.41 7.47
CA ASP A 37 29.26 -0.28 6.66
C ASP A 37 28.47 -0.76 5.43
N PHE A 38 28.98 -1.79 4.76
CA PHE A 38 28.26 -2.43 3.65
C PHE A 38 26.92 -3.02 4.08
N ARG A 39 26.85 -3.65 5.27
CA ARG A 39 25.59 -4.17 5.80
C ARG A 39 24.60 -3.05 6.12
N LEU A 40 25.07 -1.98 6.74
CA LEU A 40 24.24 -0.80 7.05
C LEU A 40 23.69 -0.15 5.78
N GLN A 41 24.53 0.06 4.77
CA GLN A 41 24.09 0.59 3.47
C GLN A 41 23.07 -0.32 2.78
N LYS A 42 23.28 -1.64 2.84
CA LYS A 42 22.33 -2.60 2.25
C LYS A 42 20.98 -2.61 2.97
N VAL A 43 20.97 -2.47 4.30
CA VAL A 43 19.74 -2.38 5.08
C VAL A 43 19.01 -1.07 4.79
N ALA A 44 19.74 0.05 4.79
CA ALA A 44 19.18 1.37 4.47
C ALA A 44 18.59 1.42 3.04
N GLY A 45 19.30 0.88 2.05
CA GLY A 45 18.79 0.78 0.68
C GLY A 45 17.48 -0.02 0.61
N ARG A 46 17.41 -1.14 1.32
CA ARG A 46 16.20 -1.96 1.35
C ARG A 46 15.03 -1.29 2.09
N GLU A 47 15.31 -0.50 3.11
CA GLU A 47 14.31 0.30 3.81
C GLU A 47 13.66 1.34 2.87
N ILE A 48 14.46 1.98 2.03
CA ILE A 48 14.00 2.93 1.01
C ILE A 48 13.14 2.22 -0.04
N ASP A 49 13.61 1.09 -0.58
CA ASP A 49 12.86 0.31 -1.57
C ASP A 49 11.48 -0.09 -1.03
N VAL A 50 11.41 -0.51 0.24
CA VAL A 50 10.14 -0.86 0.89
C VAL A 50 9.28 0.38 1.12
N ALA A 51 9.84 1.52 1.51
CA ALA A 51 9.10 2.77 1.67
C ALA A 51 8.47 3.23 0.35
N GLU A 52 9.22 3.18 -0.76
CA GLU A 52 8.72 3.49 -2.10
C GLU A 52 7.62 2.52 -2.54
N GLN A 53 7.78 1.23 -2.29
CA GLN A 53 6.77 0.21 -2.59
C GLN A 53 5.48 0.48 -1.81
N VAL A 54 5.56 0.77 -0.51
CA VAL A 54 4.42 1.07 0.35
C VAL A 54 3.68 2.32 -0.13
N LEU A 55 4.40 3.42 -0.37
CA LEU A 55 3.80 4.67 -0.85
C LEU A 55 3.15 4.49 -2.22
N THR A 56 3.82 3.79 -3.15
CA THR A 56 3.28 3.52 -4.48
C THR A 56 1.98 2.71 -4.39
N ALA A 57 1.95 1.65 -3.57
CA ALA A 57 0.75 0.85 -3.36
C ALA A 57 -0.39 1.68 -2.75
N ALA A 58 -0.09 2.55 -1.76
CA ALA A 58 -1.06 3.42 -1.13
C ALA A 58 -1.64 4.46 -2.10
N TYR A 59 -0.81 5.12 -2.92
CA TYR A 59 -1.28 6.07 -3.95
C TYR A 59 -2.18 5.38 -4.97
N ARG A 60 -1.78 4.21 -5.49
CA ARG A 60 -2.60 3.44 -6.44
C ARG A 60 -3.94 3.02 -5.83
N ALA A 61 -3.95 2.56 -4.57
CA ALA A 61 -5.18 2.19 -3.89
C ALA A 61 -6.09 3.40 -3.61
N ARG A 62 -5.53 4.59 -3.28
CA ARG A 62 -6.29 5.83 -3.17
C ARG A 62 -6.96 6.18 -4.48
N ASP A 63 -6.20 6.19 -5.57
CA ASP A 63 -6.70 6.51 -6.92
C ASP A 63 -7.76 5.49 -7.37
N ALA A 64 -7.59 4.21 -6.99
CA ALA A 64 -8.58 3.15 -7.21
C ALA A 64 -9.90 3.43 -6.46
N ILE A 65 -9.83 3.85 -5.19
CA ILE A 65 -11.01 4.24 -4.41
C ILE A 65 -11.73 5.44 -5.05
N GLU A 66 -10.98 6.46 -5.48
CA GLU A 66 -11.55 7.60 -6.20
C GLU A 66 -12.21 7.17 -7.52
N GLY A 67 -11.55 6.29 -8.28
CA GLY A 67 -12.10 5.71 -9.51
C GLY A 67 -13.38 4.89 -9.28
N MET A 68 -13.42 4.09 -8.21
CA MET A 68 -14.64 3.36 -7.82
C MET A 68 -15.80 4.30 -7.48
N ARG A 69 -15.52 5.45 -6.86
CA ARG A 69 -16.50 6.46 -6.43
C ARG A 69 -16.95 7.41 -7.54
N GLY A 70 -16.46 7.21 -8.75
CA GLY A 70 -16.85 8.01 -9.92
C GLY A 70 -18.38 8.03 -10.08
N ARG A 71 -18.98 9.24 -9.98
CA ARG A 71 -20.44 9.45 -10.03
C ARG A 71 -21.02 9.18 -11.41
N PHE A 72 -20.24 9.44 -12.44
CA PHE A 72 -20.69 9.22 -13.81
C PHE A 72 -20.57 7.72 -14.14
N MET A 73 -21.70 7.15 -14.55
CA MET A 73 -21.79 5.79 -15.04
C MET A 73 -22.19 5.84 -16.53
N PRO A 74 -21.24 5.67 -17.44
CA PRO A 74 -21.52 5.63 -18.87
C PRO A 74 -22.52 4.50 -19.22
N ALA A 75 -23.33 4.70 -20.25
CA ALA A 75 -24.30 3.69 -20.68
C ALA A 75 -23.66 2.30 -20.93
N GLY A 76 -22.48 2.28 -21.54
CA GLY A 76 -21.74 1.03 -21.76
C GLY A 76 -21.28 0.33 -20.47
N GLU A 77 -21.05 1.06 -19.38
CA GLU A 77 -20.73 0.45 -18.06
C GLU A 77 -21.97 -0.18 -17.44
N LEU A 78 -23.14 0.46 -17.57
CA LEU A 78 -24.43 -0.06 -17.12
C LEU A 78 -24.84 -1.30 -17.93
N GLU A 79 -24.72 -1.27 -19.25
CA GLU A 79 -25.01 -2.41 -20.13
C GLU A 79 -24.09 -3.60 -19.82
N ALA A 80 -22.82 -3.35 -19.59
CA ALA A 80 -21.87 -4.39 -19.25
C ALA A 80 -22.15 -4.99 -17.86
N ALA A 81 -22.60 -4.19 -16.89
CA ALA A 81 -23.03 -4.68 -15.58
C ALA A 81 -24.32 -5.53 -15.69
N GLU A 82 -25.31 -5.08 -16.48
CA GLU A 82 -26.54 -5.85 -16.72
C GLU A 82 -26.23 -7.19 -17.39
N LYS A 83 -25.36 -7.21 -18.40
CA LYS A 83 -24.93 -8.44 -19.07
C LYS A 83 -24.27 -9.41 -18.08
N GLN A 84 -23.37 -8.92 -17.23
CA GLN A 84 -22.71 -9.75 -16.22
C GLN A 84 -23.70 -10.33 -15.20
N LEU A 85 -24.70 -9.55 -14.77
CA LEU A 85 -25.75 -10.05 -13.88
C LEU A 85 -26.52 -11.21 -14.52
N LYS A 86 -26.88 -11.10 -15.81
CA LYS A 86 -27.52 -12.16 -16.56
C LYS A 86 -26.67 -13.42 -16.70
N GLU A 87 -25.37 -13.26 -16.95
CA GLU A 87 -24.40 -14.37 -16.99
C GLU A 87 -24.28 -15.11 -15.65
N LEU A 88 -24.43 -14.38 -14.53
CA LEU A 88 -24.44 -14.94 -13.17
C LEU A 88 -25.81 -15.55 -12.78
N GLY A 89 -26.79 -15.59 -13.70
CA GLY A 89 -28.13 -16.15 -13.47
C GLY A 89 -29.08 -15.21 -12.71
N LEU A 90 -28.71 -13.95 -12.51
CA LEU A 90 -29.57 -12.92 -11.93
C LEU A 90 -30.35 -12.25 -13.05
N THR A 91 -31.61 -12.71 -13.25
CA THR A 91 -32.49 -12.10 -14.25
C THR A 91 -33.08 -10.82 -13.67
N VAL A 92 -32.69 -9.68 -14.25
CA VAL A 92 -33.30 -8.39 -13.91
C VAL A 92 -34.49 -8.04 -14.80
N ASP A 93 -34.79 -8.89 -15.77
CA ASP A 93 -35.96 -8.75 -16.68
C ASP A 93 -37.24 -9.01 -15.92
N GLY A 94 -38.21 -8.07 -16.01
CA GLY A 94 -39.48 -8.13 -15.26
C GLY A 94 -39.45 -7.56 -13.84
N MET A 95 -38.28 -7.09 -13.37
CA MET A 95 -38.19 -6.30 -12.12
C MET A 95 -38.77 -4.90 -12.33
N PRO A 96 -39.31 -4.26 -11.28
CA PRO A 96 -39.60 -2.83 -11.28
C PRO A 96 -38.34 -2.02 -11.64
N ASP A 97 -38.51 -0.91 -12.35
CA ASP A 97 -37.39 -0.11 -12.86
C ASP A 97 -36.41 0.34 -11.74
N ALA A 98 -36.94 0.65 -10.56
CA ALA A 98 -36.13 1.04 -9.41
C ALA A 98 -35.19 -0.09 -8.95
N ASP A 99 -35.71 -1.32 -8.85
CA ASP A 99 -34.94 -2.50 -8.44
C ASP A 99 -33.91 -2.88 -9.50
N LYS A 100 -34.37 -2.91 -10.76
CA LYS A 100 -33.46 -3.15 -11.89
C LYS A 100 -32.29 -2.17 -11.87
N SER A 101 -32.58 -0.87 -11.70
CA SER A 101 -31.54 0.17 -11.62
C SER A 101 -30.59 -0.05 -10.44
N ALA A 102 -31.13 -0.40 -9.26
CA ALA A 102 -30.32 -0.65 -8.07
C ALA A 102 -29.40 -1.88 -8.23
N HIS A 103 -29.89 -2.97 -8.82
CA HIS A 103 -29.08 -4.15 -9.13
C HIS A 103 -27.98 -3.86 -10.16
N ILE A 104 -28.28 -3.10 -11.20
CA ILE A 104 -27.29 -2.70 -12.21
C ILE A 104 -26.23 -1.81 -11.57
N GLN A 105 -26.61 -0.80 -10.78
CA GLN A 105 -25.66 0.07 -10.07
C GLN A 105 -24.74 -0.75 -9.14
N ARG A 106 -25.30 -1.68 -8.37
CA ARG A 106 -24.49 -2.62 -7.58
C ARG A 106 -23.48 -3.35 -8.46
N GLY A 107 -23.90 -3.87 -9.60
CA GLY A 107 -23.04 -4.55 -10.57
C GLY A 107 -21.88 -3.68 -11.06
N VAL A 108 -22.13 -2.38 -11.29
CA VAL A 108 -21.09 -1.41 -11.67
C VAL A 108 -20.02 -1.30 -10.61
N PHE A 109 -20.37 -1.18 -9.31
CA PHE A 109 -19.38 -1.11 -8.22
C PHE A 109 -18.53 -2.37 -8.14
N TYR A 110 -19.11 -3.56 -8.31
CA TYR A 110 -18.35 -4.81 -8.34
C TYR A 110 -17.39 -4.89 -9.53
N ARG A 111 -17.81 -4.42 -10.71
CA ARG A 111 -16.95 -4.37 -11.90
C ARG A 111 -15.78 -3.39 -11.70
N ARG A 112 -16.03 -2.22 -11.13
CA ARG A 112 -14.98 -1.26 -10.79
C ARG A 112 -14.02 -1.84 -9.77
N ALA A 113 -14.53 -2.53 -8.73
CA ALA A 113 -13.69 -3.20 -7.75
C ALA A 113 -12.82 -4.32 -8.34
N GLU A 114 -13.32 -5.04 -9.35
CA GLU A 114 -12.53 -6.05 -10.07
C GLU A 114 -11.49 -5.39 -10.99
N PHE A 115 -11.85 -4.29 -11.66
CA PHE A 115 -10.91 -3.52 -12.50
C PHE A 115 -9.70 -3.02 -11.70
N PHE A 116 -9.90 -2.56 -10.47
CA PHE A 116 -8.85 -2.07 -9.59
C PHE A 116 -8.27 -3.14 -8.63
N LYS A 117 -8.56 -4.41 -8.86
CA LYS A 117 -8.15 -5.50 -7.98
C LYS A 117 -6.64 -5.55 -7.73
N ASP A 118 -5.82 -5.34 -8.77
CA ASP A 118 -4.38 -5.40 -8.66
C ASP A 118 -3.81 -4.25 -7.83
N ASP A 119 -4.47 -3.09 -7.79
CA ASP A 119 -4.06 -1.97 -6.95
C ASP A 119 -4.27 -2.29 -5.46
N PHE A 120 -5.36 -2.99 -5.12
CA PHE A 120 -5.57 -3.48 -3.75
C PHE A 120 -4.67 -4.67 -3.40
N ASN A 121 -4.37 -5.56 -4.35
CA ASN A 121 -3.42 -6.65 -4.14
C ASN A 121 -2.03 -6.10 -3.81
N ALA A 122 -1.58 -5.04 -4.50
CA ALA A 122 -0.32 -4.38 -4.19
C ALA A 122 -0.25 -3.88 -2.73
N VAL A 123 -1.38 -3.41 -2.16
CA VAL A 123 -1.44 -3.05 -0.73
C VAL A 123 -1.24 -4.27 0.16
N PHE A 124 -1.88 -5.41 -0.14
CA PHE A 124 -1.70 -6.63 0.64
C PHE A 124 -0.25 -7.14 0.57
N ASP A 125 0.39 -7.07 -0.59
CA ASP A 125 1.78 -7.46 -0.79
C ASP A 125 2.75 -6.55 -0.01
N ALA A 126 2.40 -5.27 0.15
CA ALA A 126 3.18 -4.30 0.91
C ALA A 126 3.07 -4.47 2.44
N ILE A 127 2.03 -5.14 2.97
CA ILE A 127 1.80 -5.25 4.43
C ILE A 127 2.94 -5.96 5.15
N ALA A 128 3.41 -7.09 4.61
CA ALA A 128 4.44 -7.89 5.29
C ALA A 128 5.78 -7.15 5.38
N PRO A 129 6.35 -6.59 4.28
CA PRO A 129 7.56 -5.79 4.37
C PRO A 129 7.36 -4.51 5.19
N ALA A 130 6.21 -3.82 5.09
CA ALA A 130 5.92 -2.64 5.90
C ALA A 130 5.97 -2.94 7.40
N ARG A 131 5.43 -4.09 7.83
CA ARG A 131 5.47 -4.51 9.23
C ARG A 131 6.89 -4.71 9.75
N VAL A 132 7.77 -5.28 8.92
CA VAL A 132 9.16 -5.56 9.28
C VAL A 132 9.97 -4.28 9.45
N PHE A 133 9.80 -3.31 8.55
CA PHE A 133 10.60 -2.10 8.50
C PHE A 133 9.99 -0.93 9.28
N PHE A 134 8.66 -0.77 9.28
CA PHE A 134 7.97 0.43 9.77
C PHE A 134 6.97 0.18 10.91
N GLY A 135 6.73 -1.10 11.24
CA GLY A 135 5.92 -1.46 12.41
C GLY A 135 4.41 -1.47 12.16
N ALA A 136 3.66 -1.49 13.27
CA ALA A 136 2.21 -1.71 13.24
C ALA A 136 1.42 -0.50 12.69
N GLU A 137 1.83 0.72 13.02
CA GLU A 137 1.14 1.94 12.60
C GLU A 137 1.09 2.10 11.08
N CYS A 138 2.20 1.80 10.39
CA CYS A 138 2.26 1.77 8.93
C CYS A 138 1.30 0.73 8.35
N VAL A 139 1.25 -0.47 8.95
CA VAL A 139 0.33 -1.55 8.53
C VAL A 139 -1.13 -1.16 8.72
N ASP A 140 -1.47 -0.50 9.84
CA ASP A 140 -2.85 -0.09 10.12
C ASP A 140 -3.30 1.00 9.14
N SER A 141 -2.41 1.91 8.76
CA SER A 141 -2.65 2.89 7.69
C SER A 141 -2.86 2.21 6.34
N LEU A 142 -2.03 1.21 5.96
CA LEU A 142 -2.24 0.44 4.73
C LEU A 142 -3.57 -0.29 4.70
N ARG A 143 -4.01 -0.86 5.83
CA ARG A 143 -5.28 -1.59 5.94
C ARG A 143 -6.52 -0.71 5.76
N ALA A 144 -6.40 0.60 5.89
CA ALA A 144 -7.51 1.51 5.66
C ALA A 144 -8.05 1.44 4.22
N PHE A 145 -7.19 1.20 3.22
CA PHE A 145 -7.58 1.13 1.81
C PHE A 145 -8.48 -0.08 1.50
N PRO A 146 -8.08 -1.34 1.76
CA PRO A 146 -8.97 -2.48 1.53
C PRO A 146 -10.21 -2.42 2.43
N LYS A 147 -10.15 -1.82 3.61
CA LYS A 147 -11.30 -1.59 4.48
C LYS A 147 -12.28 -0.61 3.82
N ALA A 148 -11.80 0.49 3.25
CA ALA A 148 -12.61 1.44 2.49
C ALA A 148 -13.31 0.77 1.31
N ARG A 149 -12.58 -0.03 0.50
CA ARG A 149 -13.17 -0.83 -0.59
C ARG A 149 -14.29 -1.74 -0.09
N ASN A 150 -14.06 -2.46 1.01
CA ASN A 150 -15.06 -3.39 1.54
C ASN A 150 -16.31 -2.66 2.06
N TYR A 151 -16.16 -1.51 2.68
CA TYR A 151 -17.30 -0.67 3.08
C TYR A 151 -18.11 -0.22 1.87
N MET A 152 -17.45 0.22 0.79
CA MET A 152 -18.14 0.59 -0.45
C MET A 152 -18.92 -0.57 -1.04
N LEU A 153 -18.33 -1.78 -1.11
CA LEU A 153 -19.03 -2.95 -1.62
C LEU A 153 -20.21 -3.35 -0.73
N SER A 154 -20.06 -3.26 0.60
CA SER A 154 -21.18 -3.50 1.53
C SER A 154 -22.30 -2.47 1.33
N SER A 155 -21.96 -1.20 1.11
CA SER A 155 -22.96 -0.16 0.79
C SER A 155 -23.62 -0.41 -0.57
N ALA A 156 -22.88 -0.91 -1.56
CA ALA A 156 -23.45 -1.30 -2.85
C ALA A 156 -24.43 -2.48 -2.73
N ASP A 157 -24.15 -3.46 -1.85
CA ASP A 157 -25.05 -4.58 -1.59
C ASP A 157 -26.39 -4.14 -0.97
N MET A 158 -26.42 -3.01 -0.29
CA MET A 158 -27.65 -2.46 0.29
C MET A 158 -28.54 -1.73 -0.72
N LEU A 159 -28.01 -1.31 -1.89
CA LEU A 159 -28.79 -0.57 -2.89
C LEU A 159 -30.12 -1.27 -3.28
N PRO A 160 -30.13 -2.58 -3.62
CA PRO A 160 -31.37 -3.25 -3.97
C PRO A 160 -32.35 -3.39 -2.81
N MET A 161 -31.85 -3.50 -1.57
CA MET A 161 -32.70 -3.65 -0.39
C MET A 161 -33.44 -2.35 -0.06
N MET A 162 -32.88 -1.22 -0.45
CA MET A 162 -33.40 0.12 -0.14
C MET A 162 -34.29 0.70 -1.25
N SER A 163 -34.44 0.01 -2.39
CA SER A 163 -35.17 0.53 -3.55
C SER A 163 -36.65 0.80 -3.28
N HIS A 164 -37.26 0.11 -2.31
CA HIS A 164 -38.67 0.20 -1.96
C HIS A 164 -38.95 0.87 -0.60
N SER A 165 -37.94 1.25 0.12
CA SER A 165 -38.10 1.72 1.47
C SER A 165 -38.33 3.24 1.50
N ASN A 166 -39.44 3.67 2.13
CA ASN A 166 -39.89 5.06 2.19
C ASN A 166 -40.00 5.60 3.63
N SER A 167 -39.51 4.84 4.65
CA SER A 167 -39.51 5.36 6.02
C SER A 167 -38.46 6.49 6.18
N PRO A 168 -38.65 7.42 7.13
CA PRO A 168 -37.65 8.46 7.39
C PRO A 168 -36.27 7.88 7.74
N GLU A 169 -36.24 6.78 8.51
CA GLU A 169 -35.00 6.07 8.89
C GLU A 169 -34.28 5.49 7.68
N ASP A 170 -35.03 4.97 6.71
CA ASP A 170 -34.49 4.44 5.48
C ASP A 170 -33.97 5.52 4.55
N GLN A 171 -34.55 6.72 4.59
CA GLN A 171 -34.03 7.88 3.84
C GLN A 171 -32.67 8.32 4.36
N GLU A 172 -32.45 8.35 5.67
CA GLU A 172 -31.13 8.63 6.27
C GLU A 172 -30.10 7.57 5.87
N LEU A 173 -30.50 6.28 5.90
CA LEU A 173 -29.65 5.19 5.47
C LEU A 173 -29.33 5.26 3.97
N GLN A 174 -30.30 5.63 3.12
CA GLN A 174 -30.05 5.86 1.69
C GLN A 174 -29.05 6.99 1.46
N VAL A 175 -29.14 8.09 2.20
CA VAL A 175 -28.18 9.20 2.13
C VAL A 175 -26.79 8.72 2.52
N LYS A 176 -26.68 7.93 3.59
CA LYS A 176 -25.40 7.33 4.03
C LYS A 176 -24.82 6.42 2.96
N ILE A 177 -25.61 5.48 2.41
CA ILE A 177 -25.17 4.56 1.35
C ILE A 177 -24.66 5.35 0.13
N ARG A 178 -25.39 6.35 -0.32
CA ARG A 178 -24.97 7.19 -1.45
C ARG A 178 -23.67 7.94 -1.15
N ARG A 179 -23.48 8.42 0.08
CA ARG A 179 -22.25 9.08 0.50
C ARG A 179 -21.06 8.11 0.50
N ASP A 180 -21.25 6.91 1.02
CA ASP A 180 -20.22 5.87 1.02
C ASP A 180 -19.78 5.51 -0.42
N LEU A 181 -20.75 5.42 -1.34
CA LEU A 181 -20.52 5.03 -2.72
C LEU A 181 -19.97 6.15 -3.61
N TYR A 182 -20.43 7.38 -3.44
CA TYR A 182 -20.16 8.47 -4.35
C TYR A 182 -19.34 9.62 -3.74
N GLY A 183 -19.00 9.52 -2.45
CA GLY A 183 -18.30 10.57 -1.73
C GLY A 183 -19.19 11.76 -1.39
N LYS A 184 -18.57 12.87 -0.99
CA LYS A 184 -19.28 14.11 -0.65
C LYS A 184 -20.15 14.58 -1.80
N TRP A 185 -21.42 14.84 -1.49
CA TRP A 185 -22.34 15.52 -2.41
C TRP A 185 -22.35 17.01 -2.19
N ARG A 186 -22.23 17.43 -0.91
CA ARG A 186 -22.16 18.83 -0.45
C ARG A 186 -20.97 18.99 0.47
N ASP A 187 -20.46 20.21 0.62
CA ASP A 187 -19.32 20.50 1.52
C ASP A 187 -19.61 20.17 2.98
N GLU A 188 -20.87 20.18 3.37
CA GLU A 188 -21.36 19.87 4.74
C GLU A 188 -21.44 18.36 5.01
N ASP A 189 -21.29 17.50 3.98
CA ASP A 189 -21.40 16.06 4.15
C ASP A 189 -20.15 15.49 4.82
N GLU A 190 -20.34 14.66 5.86
CA GLU A 190 -19.28 13.87 6.46
C GLU A 190 -18.98 12.66 5.56
N ASP A 191 -17.81 12.65 4.91
CA ASP A 191 -17.32 11.51 4.15
C ASP A 191 -16.35 10.66 4.99
N GLY A 192 -16.90 9.76 5.79
CA GLY A 192 -16.09 8.90 6.67
C GLY A 192 -15.09 8.02 5.93
N ILE A 193 -15.44 7.51 4.74
CA ILE A 193 -14.53 6.69 3.92
C ILE A 193 -13.42 7.58 3.35
N GLY A 194 -13.76 8.71 2.72
CA GLY A 194 -12.76 9.63 2.17
C GLY A 194 -11.83 10.17 3.25
N GLN A 195 -12.35 10.56 4.42
CA GLN A 195 -11.53 11.03 5.52
C GLN A 195 -10.59 9.95 6.05
N SER A 196 -11.06 8.70 6.15
CA SER A 196 -10.21 7.57 6.56
C SER A 196 -9.04 7.34 5.59
N VAL A 197 -9.29 7.45 4.29
CA VAL A 197 -8.25 7.33 3.25
C VAL A 197 -7.26 8.50 3.31
N ILE A 198 -7.74 9.73 3.48
CA ILE A 198 -6.89 10.92 3.62
C ILE A 198 -6.00 10.80 4.85
N ASN A 199 -6.55 10.41 6.00
CA ASN A 199 -5.80 10.23 7.24
C ASN A 199 -4.72 9.14 7.08
N ALA A 200 -5.05 8.03 6.45
CA ALA A 200 -4.12 6.95 6.18
C ALA A 200 -2.97 7.39 5.25
N MET A 201 -3.29 8.11 4.17
CA MET A 201 -2.26 8.68 3.28
C MET A 201 -1.35 9.64 4.01
N THR A 202 -1.91 10.58 4.78
CA THR A 202 -1.14 11.55 5.56
C THR A 202 -0.19 10.87 6.55
N ALA A 203 -0.66 9.82 7.23
CA ALA A 203 0.17 9.06 8.17
C ALA A 203 1.34 8.37 7.44
N LEU A 204 1.08 7.71 6.30
CA LEU A 204 2.11 7.05 5.50
C LEU A 204 3.12 8.06 4.93
N GLU A 205 2.64 9.18 4.40
CA GLU A 205 3.51 10.24 3.87
C GLU A 205 4.41 10.84 4.95
N ASN A 206 3.87 11.15 6.12
CA ASN A 206 4.63 11.69 7.24
C ASN A 206 5.73 10.73 7.71
N GLN A 207 5.46 9.43 7.70
CA GLN A 207 6.41 8.41 8.14
C GLN A 207 7.46 8.08 7.07
N LEU A 208 7.06 7.95 5.79
CA LEU A 208 7.89 7.33 4.76
C LEU A 208 8.55 8.32 3.81
N LEU A 209 7.95 9.48 3.51
CA LEU A 209 8.56 10.48 2.62
C LEU A 209 9.93 10.99 3.10
N PRO A 210 10.17 11.21 4.41
CA PRO A 210 11.51 11.58 4.87
C PRO A 210 12.55 10.52 4.52
N ILE A 211 12.22 9.23 4.61
CA ILE A 211 13.12 8.12 4.30
C ILE A 211 13.45 8.11 2.80
N VAL A 212 12.45 8.21 1.94
CA VAL A 212 12.63 8.22 0.47
C VAL A 212 13.40 9.47 0.00
N ARG A 213 13.22 10.61 0.66
CA ARG A 213 13.86 11.88 0.26
C ARG A 213 15.30 12.04 0.79
N SER A 214 15.69 11.31 1.84
CA SER A 214 17.02 11.40 2.42
C SER A 214 18.13 11.02 1.43
N THR A 215 17.84 10.16 0.46
CA THR A 215 18.79 9.71 -0.58
C THR A 215 19.00 10.67 -1.75
N LYS A 216 18.19 11.71 -1.89
CA LYS A 216 18.35 12.67 -3.01
C LYS A 216 19.32 13.82 -2.71
N ASN A 217 19.83 13.90 -1.48
CA ASN A 217 20.70 14.98 -1.04
C ASN A 217 22.16 14.54 -0.81
N ASP A 218 22.50 13.29 -1.08
CA ASP A 218 23.86 12.74 -1.10
C ASP A 218 24.30 12.42 -2.54
#